data_48a7e43b094a7b3548d87a79e59a8fa8
#
_entry.id   48a7e43b094a7b3548d87a79e59a8fa8
#
_cell.length_a   1.000
_cell.length_b   1.000
_cell.length_c   1.000
_cell.angle_alpha   90.00
_cell.angle_beta   90.00
_cell.angle_gamma   90.00
#
_symmetry.space_group_name_H-M   'P 1'
#
loop_
_entity.id
_entity.type
_entity.pdbx_description
1 polymer ?
#
loop_
_entity_poly.entity_id
_entity_poly.type
_entity_poly.pdbx_seq_one_letter_code
_entity_poly.pdbx_strand_id
1 'polypeptide(L)'
;MKVPIDNMTFAESEYLRGNKIWKARTLYDFAKAKEYPVRDMPLWNIDLTVEPFECSQLHSFIFQCKRVRDCSLDYPIILDEVGQIADGYHRLCKAILEGRKTIKAITAGDARP
;
A
#
# COMPACT_ATOMS: atom_id res chain seq x y z
N MET A 1 6.82 16.01 -25.63
CA MET A 1 5.53 15.34 -25.52
C MET A 1 5.13 15.22 -24.05
N LYS A 2 3.94 15.67 -23.75
CA LYS A 2 3.44 15.60 -22.38
C LYS A 2 2.91 14.19 -22.13
N VAL A 3 3.48 13.48 -21.15
CA VAL A 3 2.97 12.17 -20.75
C VAL A 3 1.79 12.40 -19.82
N PRO A 4 0.59 11.90 -20.16
CA PRO A 4 -0.54 12.00 -19.24
C PRO A 4 -0.28 11.09 -18.03
N ILE A 5 -0.30 11.69 -16.86
CA ILE A 5 -0.11 10.99 -15.61
C ILE A 5 -1.39 11.16 -14.78
N ASP A 6 -2.12 10.09 -14.62
CA ASP A 6 -3.30 10.09 -13.79
C ASP A 6 -2.93 10.19 -12.32
N ASN A 7 -3.69 10.99 -11.59
CA ASN A 7 -3.54 11.12 -10.14
C ASN A 7 -4.63 10.28 -9.47
N MET A 8 -4.35 9.00 -9.30
CA MET A 8 -5.25 8.15 -8.55
C MET A 8 -5.17 8.53 -7.07
N THR A 9 -6.32 8.84 -6.49
CA THR A 9 -6.40 9.18 -5.06
C THR A 9 -6.47 7.91 -4.21
N PHE A 10 -6.25 8.07 -2.90
CA PHE A 10 -6.43 6.98 -1.95
C PHE A 10 -7.83 6.36 -2.04
N ALA A 11 -8.86 7.20 -2.28
CA ALA A 11 -10.24 6.73 -2.40
C ALA A 11 -10.49 5.86 -3.63
N GLU A 12 -9.63 5.93 -4.65
CA GLU A 12 -9.76 5.18 -5.90
C GLU A 12 -8.93 3.90 -5.89
N SER A 13 -8.06 3.70 -4.91
CA SER A 13 -7.24 2.49 -4.80
C SER A 13 -8.10 1.30 -4.42
N GLU A 14 -7.81 0.15 -5.03
CA GLU A 14 -8.54 -1.08 -4.82
C GLU A 14 -7.60 -2.24 -4.48
N TYR A 15 -8.11 -3.17 -3.69
CA TYR A 15 -7.44 -4.41 -3.34
C TYR A 15 -8.30 -5.58 -3.80
N LEU A 16 -7.69 -6.50 -4.56
CA LEU A 16 -8.37 -7.68 -5.08
C LEU A 16 -7.90 -8.92 -4.31
N ARG A 17 -8.85 -9.66 -3.75
CA ARG A 17 -8.59 -10.94 -3.11
C ARG A 17 -9.67 -11.94 -3.49
N GLY A 18 -9.26 -13.02 -4.20
CA GLY A 18 -10.20 -13.97 -4.77
C GLY A 18 -11.15 -13.28 -5.74
N ASN A 19 -12.45 -13.39 -5.48
CA ASN A 19 -13.49 -12.75 -6.30
C ASN A 19 -13.99 -11.43 -5.72
N LYS A 20 -13.34 -10.93 -4.64
CA LYS A 20 -13.78 -9.70 -3.97
C LYS A 20 -12.79 -8.58 -4.23
N ILE A 21 -13.33 -7.40 -4.54
CA ILE A 21 -12.58 -6.15 -4.70
C ILE A 21 -12.89 -5.28 -3.50
N TRP A 22 -11.83 -4.82 -2.81
CA TRP A 22 -11.95 -3.93 -1.66
C TRP A 22 -11.29 -2.60 -1.99
N LYS A 23 -11.98 -1.51 -1.70
CA LYS A 23 -11.37 -0.19 -1.80
C LYS A 23 -10.46 0.04 -0.60
N ALA A 24 -9.26 0.56 -0.85
CA ALA A 24 -8.28 0.83 0.20
C ALA A 24 -8.85 1.73 1.29
N ARG A 25 -9.63 2.75 0.91
CA ARG A 25 -10.28 3.63 1.88
C ARG A 25 -11.23 2.89 2.79
N THR A 26 -12.00 1.95 2.26
CA THR A 26 -12.93 1.14 3.06
C THR A 26 -12.17 0.31 4.09
N LEU A 27 -11.06 -0.31 3.68
CA LEU A 27 -10.21 -1.09 4.59
C LEU A 27 -9.61 -0.19 5.67
N TYR A 28 -9.13 0.98 5.30
CA TYR A 28 -8.55 1.93 6.25
C TYR A 28 -9.58 2.43 7.25
N ASP A 29 -10.76 2.84 6.77
CA ASP A 29 -11.84 3.33 7.63
C ASP A 29 -12.31 2.25 8.59
N PHE A 30 -12.41 1.00 8.10
CA PHE A 30 -12.78 -0.14 8.95
C PHE A 30 -11.74 -0.37 10.05
N ALA A 31 -10.46 -0.36 9.69
CA ALA A 31 -9.37 -0.53 10.65
C ALA A 31 -9.36 0.59 11.70
N LYS A 32 -9.60 1.83 11.26
CA LYS A 32 -9.66 2.98 12.16
C LYS A 32 -10.86 2.90 13.09
N ALA A 33 -12.04 2.51 12.57
CA ALA A 33 -13.25 2.36 13.37
C ALA A 33 -13.12 1.25 14.41
N LYS A 34 -12.36 0.21 14.12
CA LYS A 34 -12.08 -0.90 15.03
C LYS A 34 -10.88 -0.65 15.93
N GLU A 35 -10.24 0.50 15.82
CA GLU A 35 -9.07 0.88 16.62
C GLU A 35 -7.93 -0.14 16.54
N TYR A 36 -7.68 -0.65 15.33
CA TYR A 36 -6.56 -1.57 15.13
C TYR A 36 -5.25 -0.85 15.38
N PRO A 37 -4.30 -1.47 16.10
CA PRO A 37 -3.06 -0.81 16.42
C PRO A 37 -2.20 -0.59 15.17
N VAL A 38 -1.54 0.56 15.13
CA VAL A 38 -0.47 0.82 14.16
C VAL A 38 0.82 0.28 14.76
N ARG A 39 1.50 -0.58 14.02
CA ARG A 39 2.76 -1.19 14.47
C ARG A 39 3.87 -0.86 13.50
N ASP A 40 5.10 -0.87 14.01
CA ASP A 40 6.29 -0.79 13.17
C ASP A 40 6.61 -2.19 12.64
N MET A 41 6.46 -2.36 11.33
CA MET A 41 6.71 -3.64 10.66
C MET A 41 8.13 -3.62 10.09
N PRO A 42 8.99 -4.60 10.43
CA PRO A 42 10.30 -4.70 9.79
C PRO A 42 10.17 -4.94 8.29
N LEU A 43 10.88 -4.15 7.49
CA LEU A 43 10.79 -4.25 6.02
C LEU A 43 11.28 -5.60 5.50
N TRP A 44 12.27 -6.21 6.17
CA TRP A 44 12.79 -7.52 5.76
C TRP A 44 11.76 -8.65 5.86
N ASN A 45 10.66 -8.41 6.58
CA ASN A 45 9.60 -9.41 6.79
C ASN A 45 8.52 -9.36 5.70
N ILE A 46 8.65 -8.48 4.71
CA ILE A 46 7.66 -8.30 3.66
C ILE A 46 8.16 -8.96 2.38
N ASP A 47 7.28 -9.74 1.73
CA ASP A 47 7.58 -10.39 0.46
C ASP A 47 7.61 -9.35 -0.66
N LEU A 48 8.76 -9.23 -1.34
CA LEU A 48 8.95 -8.33 -2.46
C LEU A 48 8.80 -9.01 -3.83
N THR A 49 8.46 -10.30 -3.85
CA THR A 49 8.31 -11.06 -5.10
C THR A 49 6.89 -10.97 -5.64
N VAL A 50 6.33 -9.77 -5.67
CA VAL A 50 4.97 -9.51 -6.13
C VAL A 50 4.99 -8.49 -7.27
N GLU A 51 3.94 -8.48 -8.08
CA GLU A 51 3.76 -7.54 -9.18
C GLU A 51 2.51 -6.68 -8.90
N PRO A 52 2.64 -5.68 -8.01
CA PRO A 52 1.46 -4.94 -7.53
C PRO A 52 0.90 -3.94 -8.53
N PHE A 53 1.68 -3.53 -9.55
CA PHE A 53 1.23 -2.55 -10.53
C PHE A 53 1.77 -2.83 -11.91
N GLU A 54 1.02 -2.37 -12.92
CA GLU A 54 1.47 -2.39 -14.30
C GLU A 54 2.51 -1.28 -14.51
N CYS A 55 3.70 -1.66 -14.97
CA CYS A 55 4.76 -0.69 -15.27
C CYS A 55 5.62 -1.11 -16.47
N SER A 56 5.06 -1.92 -17.38
CA SER A 56 5.77 -2.40 -18.56
C SER A 56 6.01 -1.31 -19.61
N GLN A 57 5.17 -0.26 -19.64
CA GLN A 57 5.34 0.87 -20.51
C GLN A 57 5.94 2.04 -19.74
N LEU A 58 6.69 2.90 -20.45
CA LEU A 58 7.40 4.00 -19.80
C LEU A 58 6.46 4.95 -19.04
N HIS A 59 5.31 5.31 -19.62
CA HIS A 59 4.38 6.20 -18.94
C HIS A 59 3.78 5.56 -17.68
N SER A 60 3.51 4.27 -17.71
CA SER A 60 3.02 3.53 -16.54
C SER A 60 4.08 3.50 -15.44
N PHE A 61 5.33 3.26 -15.82
CA PHE A 61 6.45 3.27 -14.90
C PHE A 61 6.64 4.66 -14.25
N ILE A 62 6.59 5.72 -15.05
CA ILE A 62 6.70 7.09 -14.54
C ILE A 62 5.56 7.42 -13.58
N PHE A 63 4.34 6.98 -13.90
CA PHE A 63 3.19 7.17 -13.03
C PHE A 63 3.40 6.51 -11.68
N GLN A 64 3.88 5.28 -11.66
CA GLN A 64 4.16 4.58 -10.40
C GLN A 64 5.29 5.26 -9.62
N CYS A 65 6.34 5.71 -10.29
CA CYS A 65 7.42 6.46 -9.65
C CYS A 65 6.92 7.76 -9.00
N LYS A 66 6.02 8.47 -9.67
CA LYS A 66 5.41 9.66 -9.12
C LYS A 66 4.63 9.35 -7.84
N ARG A 67 3.84 8.29 -7.85
CA ARG A 67 3.08 7.86 -6.67
C ARG A 67 4.00 7.48 -5.51
N VAL A 68 5.11 6.80 -5.78
CA VAL A 68 6.11 6.50 -4.77
C VAL A 68 6.69 7.78 -4.17
N ARG A 69 7.06 8.73 -5.02
CA ARG A 69 7.64 10.00 -4.57
C ARG A 69 6.67 10.81 -3.72
N ASP A 70 5.42 10.88 -4.13
CA ASP A 70 4.43 11.81 -3.56
C ASP A 70 3.65 11.23 -2.38
N CYS A 71 3.71 9.93 -2.14
CA CYS A 71 3.00 9.32 -1.01
C CYS A 71 3.62 9.74 0.33
N SER A 72 2.81 9.68 1.39
CA SER A 72 3.26 10.00 2.75
C SER A 72 3.46 8.72 3.56
N LEU A 73 4.60 8.61 4.24
CA LEU A 73 4.88 7.52 5.17
C LEU A 73 4.19 7.71 6.52
N ASP A 74 3.49 8.83 6.73
CA ASP A 74 2.69 9.04 7.93
C ASP A 74 1.45 8.15 7.97
N TYR A 75 0.99 7.70 6.80
CA TYR A 75 -0.11 6.76 6.72
C TYR A 75 0.43 5.33 6.78
N PRO A 76 -0.17 4.46 7.62
CA PRO A 76 0.26 3.07 7.67
C PRO A 76 -0.14 2.30 6.42
N ILE A 77 0.64 1.29 6.06
CA ILE A 77 0.21 0.28 5.09
C ILE A 77 -0.82 -0.63 5.77
N ILE A 78 -1.64 -1.28 4.97
CA ILE A 78 -2.63 -2.22 5.46
C ILE A 78 -2.24 -3.62 5.01
N LEU A 79 -2.06 -4.51 5.98
CA LEU A 79 -1.81 -5.93 5.74
C LEU A 79 -3.10 -6.71 5.95
N ASP A 80 -3.29 -7.74 5.14
CA ASP A 80 -4.39 -8.65 5.35
C ASP A 80 -4.06 -9.68 6.45
N GLU A 81 -4.97 -10.59 6.70
CA GLU A 81 -4.87 -11.59 7.77
C GLU A 81 -3.76 -12.62 7.56
N VAL A 82 -3.23 -12.73 6.33
CA VAL A 82 -2.10 -13.62 6.02
C VAL A 82 -0.79 -12.85 5.84
N GLY A 83 -0.80 -11.54 6.11
CA GLY A 83 0.39 -10.71 6.07
C GLY A 83 0.72 -10.15 4.70
N GLN A 84 -0.17 -10.27 3.72
CA GLN A 84 0.01 -9.64 2.42
C GLN A 84 -0.45 -8.19 2.47
N ILE A 85 0.16 -7.35 1.63
CA ILE A 85 -0.21 -5.94 1.55
C ILE A 85 -1.55 -5.82 0.83
N ALA A 86 -2.56 -5.30 1.52
CA ALA A 86 -3.83 -4.94 0.93
C ALA A 86 -3.80 -3.51 0.37
N ASP A 87 -3.04 -2.61 0.99
CA ASP A 87 -2.84 -1.25 0.53
C ASP A 87 -1.49 -0.73 1.00
N GLY A 88 -0.80 0.01 0.12
CA GLY A 88 0.41 0.72 0.50
C GLY A 88 1.69 0.29 -0.18
N TYR A 89 1.63 -0.37 -1.34
CA TYR A 89 2.85 -0.74 -2.06
C TYR A 89 3.74 0.45 -2.40
N HIS A 90 3.16 1.61 -2.72
CA HIS A 90 3.93 2.82 -3.01
C HIS A 90 4.67 3.31 -1.77
N ARG A 91 4.03 3.25 -0.61
CA ARG A 91 4.66 3.59 0.68
C ARG A 91 5.76 2.61 1.03
N LEU A 92 5.56 1.32 0.75
CA LEU A 92 6.60 0.32 0.92
C LEU A 92 7.83 0.63 0.07
N CYS A 93 7.63 0.90 -1.21
CA CYS A 93 8.72 1.28 -2.11
C CYS A 93 9.46 2.52 -1.61
N LYS A 94 8.73 3.53 -1.19
CA LYS A 94 9.33 4.76 -0.66
C LYS A 94 10.17 4.51 0.58
N ALA A 95 9.66 3.72 1.51
CA ALA A 95 10.39 3.38 2.73
C ALA A 95 11.71 2.67 2.42
N ILE A 96 11.69 1.73 1.48
CA ILE A 96 12.88 1.02 1.05
C ILE A 96 13.89 1.96 0.39
N LEU A 97 13.41 2.83 -0.53
CA LEU A 97 14.27 3.79 -1.22
C LEU A 97 14.90 4.80 -0.27
N GLU A 98 14.22 5.15 0.81
CA GLU A 98 14.74 6.04 1.84
C GLU A 98 15.67 5.32 2.84
N GLY A 99 15.86 4.02 2.69
CA GLY A 99 16.72 3.23 3.58
C GLY A 99 16.14 3.02 4.98
N ARG A 100 14.83 3.06 5.12
CA ARG A 100 14.18 2.80 6.41
C ARG A 100 14.25 1.31 6.74
N LYS A 101 14.23 0.99 8.02
CA LYS A 101 14.26 -0.40 8.51
C LYS A 101 12.86 -0.92 8.81
N THR A 102 11.93 -0.02 9.09
CA THR A 102 10.55 -0.35 9.45
C THR A 102 9.58 0.53 8.69
N ILE A 103 8.32 0.10 8.63
CA ILE A 103 7.21 0.87 8.08
C ILE A 103 6.01 0.72 9.01
N LYS A 104 5.23 1.78 9.14
CA LYS A 104 3.98 1.71 9.92
C LYS A 104 2.97 0.82 9.21
N ALA A 105 2.37 -0.10 9.93
CA ALA A 105 1.41 -1.04 9.37
C ALA A 105 0.25 -1.29 10.31
N ILE A 106 -0.92 -1.51 9.72
CA ILE A 106 -2.11 -2.02 10.40
C ILE A 106 -2.35 -3.42 9.84
N THR A 107 -2.52 -4.39 10.72
CA THR A 107 -2.84 -5.77 10.32
C THR A 107 -4.30 -6.06 10.60
N ALA A 108 -5.07 -6.34 9.55
CA ALA A 108 -6.48 -6.66 9.69
C ALA A 108 -6.71 -7.90 10.56
N GLY A 109 -5.75 -8.84 10.58
CA GLY A 109 -5.81 -10.03 11.41
C GLY A 109 -5.69 -9.77 12.91
N ASP A 110 -5.14 -8.61 13.33
CA ASP A 110 -4.98 -8.25 14.75
C ASP A 110 -6.32 -8.00 15.43
N ALA A 111 -7.37 -7.80 14.68
CA ALA A 111 -8.66 -7.43 15.22
C ALA A 111 -9.69 -8.54 15.13
N ARG A 112 -9.30 -9.73 14.83
CA ARG A 112 -10.20 -10.86 14.91
C ARG A 112 -10.54 -11.15 16.36
N PRO A 113 -11.84 -11.33 16.64
CA PRO A 113 -12.25 -11.76 17.96
C PRO A 113 -11.69 -13.14 18.29
#